data_1f7041ca2697519e06f88679068f8694
#
_entry.id   1f7041ca2697519e06f88679068f8694
#
_cell.length_a   1.000
_cell.length_b   1.000
_cell.length_c   1.000
_cell.angle_alpha   90.00
_cell.angle_beta   90.00
_cell.angle_gamma   90.00
#
_symmetry.space_group_name_H-M   'P 1'
#
loop_
_entity.id
_entity.type
_entity.pdbx_description
1 polymer ?
#
loop_
_entity_poly.entity_id
_entity_poly.type
_entity_poly.pdbx_seq_one_letter_code
_entity_poly.pdbx_strand_id
1 'polypeptide(L)'
;MVAKPTRLADPHITLTGAGTTPVAVQFKCYSKGIHLVPETDDAAATFCDPLGFKWVLTLDLLQSVGADGLDEALWSLGGPGTVVDFDFAFYDDAITPPGVDNPHWTGSARLGAWSVVDAGINETTEINLEMTVIGDVTKEPAPTPPVALAENAA
;
A
#
# COMPACT_ATOMS: atom_id res chain seq x y z
N MET A 1 -8.97 -28.10 4.34
CA MET A 1 -7.82 -27.64 5.16
C MET A 1 -7.80 -26.13 5.18
N VAL A 2 -7.69 -25.54 6.34
CA VAL A 2 -7.64 -24.09 6.50
C VAL A 2 -6.18 -23.64 6.50
N ALA A 3 -5.87 -22.59 5.73
CA ALA A 3 -4.54 -22.01 5.70
C ALA A 3 -4.16 -21.44 7.07
N LYS A 4 -2.87 -21.44 7.39
CA LYS A 4 -2.38 -20.78 8.60
C LYS A 4 -2.48 -19.27 8.48
N PRO A 5 -2.69 -18.54 9.60
CA PRO A 5 -2.64 -17.09 9.58
C PRO A 5 -1.31 -16.57 9.00
N THR A 6 -1.41 -15.55 8.16
CA THR A 6 -0.25 -14.93 7.53
C THR A 6 0.42 -13.95 8.48
N ARG A 7 1.73 -14.00 8.57
CA ARG A 7 2.55 -13.02 9.29
C ARG A 7 3.21 -12.09 8.32
N LEU A 8 3.18 -10.81 8.63
CA LEU A 8 3.86 -9.77 7.85
C LEU A 8 5.30 -9.65 8.35
N ALA A 9 6.20 -10.46 7.83
CA ALA A 9 7.61 -10.49 8.25
C ALA A 9 8.57 -9.93 7.20
N ASP A 10 8.31 -10.19 5.92
CA ASP A 10 9.14 -9.73 4.81
C ASP A 10 8.26 -9.38 3.61
N PRO A 11 7.47 -8.28 3.71
CA PRO A 11 6.55 -7.89 2.66
C PRO A 11 7.24 -7.23 1.47
N HIS A 12 6.51 -7.20 0.36
CA HIS A 12 6.82 -6.34 -0.77
C HIS A 12 6.02 -5.05 -0.65
N ILE A 13 6.69 -3.92 -0.56
CA ILE A 13 6.05 -2.59 -0.44
C ILE A 13 6.78 -1.65 -1.38
N THR A 14 6.25 -1.46 -2.57
CA THR A 14 6.88 -0.60 -3.58
C THR A 14 5.99 0.58 -3.90
N LEU A 15 6.56 1.78 -3.88
CA LEU A 15 5.94 2.99 -4.39
C LEU A 15 6.73 3.46 -5.61
N THR A 16 6.01 3.76 -6.67
CA THR A 16 6.60 4.23 -7.93
C THR A 16 6.09 5.62 -8.24
N GLY A 17 7.00 6.56 -8.40
CA GLY A 17 6.66 7.94 -8.77
C GLY A 17 6.08 8.02 -10.17
N ALA A 18 5.09 8.91 -10.36
CA ALA A 18 4.54 9.21 -11.67
C ALA A 18 5.41 10.27 -12.36
N GLY A 19 5.67 10.10 -13.63
CA GLY A 19 6.45 11.06 -14.42
C GLY A 19 7.08 10.42 -15.65
N THR A 20 7.84 11.21 -16.39
CA THR A 20 8.53 10.72 -17.60
C THR A 20 9.66 9.75 -17.30
N THR A 21 10.21 9.83 -16.08
CA THR A 21 11.24 8.90 -15.58
C THR A 21 10.79 8.41 -14.20
N PRO A 22 9.89 7.41 -14.14
CA PRO A 22 9.38 6.94 -12.85
C PRO A 22 10.50 6.27 -12.05
N VAL A 23 10.51 6.57 -10.73
CA VAL A 23 11.44 5.97 -9.77
C VAL A 23 10.62 5.03 -8.89
N ALA A 24 11.04 3.77 -8.81
CA ALA A 24 10.44 2.77 -7.92
C ALA A 24 11.29 2.62 -6.67
N VAL A 25 10.66 2.69 -5.50
CA VAL A 25 11.33 2.56 -4.21
C VAL A 25 10.66 1.48 -3.38
N GLN A 26 11.46 0.54 -2.87
CA GLN A 26 11.00 -0.48 -1.94
C GLN A 26 11.05 0.06 -0.51
N PHE A 27 9.92 0.06 0.18
CA PHE A 27 9.77 0.66 1.51
C PHE A 27 9.84 -0.34 2.67
N LYS A 28 10.00 -1.63 2.43
CA LYS A 28 10.00 -2.63 3.51
C LYS A 28 11.03 -2.37 4.59
N CYS A 29 12.22 -1.89 4.22
CA CYS A 29 13.30 -1.64 5.19
C CYS A 29 13.12 -0.36 6.00
N TYR A 30 12.22 0.53 5.58
CA TYR A 30 11.87 1.74 6.32
C TYR A 30 10.62 1.55 7.17
N SER A 31 9.82 0.53 6.87
CA SER A 31 8.49 0.35 7.43
C SER A 31 8.50 -0.56 8.63
N LYS A 32 7.78 -0.18 9.69
CA LYS A 32 7.45 -1.06 10.81
C LYS A 32 5.98 -1.46 10.83
N GLY A 33 5.17 -0.92 9.93
CA GLY A 33 3.77 -1.27 9.78
C GLY A 33 3.20 -0.78 8.47
N ILE A 34 2.17 -1.47 7.99
CA ILE A 34 1.41 -1.09 6.80
C ILE A 34 -0.06 -1.39 7.04
N HIS A 35 -0.92 -0.46 6.62
CA HIS A 35 -2.36 -0.58 6.71
C HIS A 35 -2.97 -0.18 5.37
N LEU A 36 -3.64 -1.11 4.72
CA LEU A 36 -4.44 -0.86 3.53
C LEU A 36 -5.88 -1.19 3.87
N VAL A 37 -6.69 -0.17 4.10
CA VAL A 37 -8.01 -0.31 4.70
C VAL A 37 -9.08 0.34 3.83
N PRO A 38 -10.16 -0.38 3.48
CA PRO A 38 -11.32 0.24 2.86
C PRO A 38 -12.13 0.97 3.93
N GLU A 39 -12.51 2.20 3.63
CA GLU A 39 -13.40 3.00 4.46
C GLU A 39 -14.72 3.25 3.72
N THR A 40 -15.84 3.26 4.44
CA THR A 40 -17.13 3.58 3.86
C THR A 40 -17.17 5.07 3.49
N ASP A 41 -17.56 5.35 2.26
CA ASP A 41 -17.74 6.72 1.79
C ASP A 41 -19.23 7.05 1.73
N ASP A 42 -19.74 7.66 2.79
CA ASP A 42 -21.14 8.03 2.94
C ASP A 42 -21.51 9.30 2.17
N ALA A 43 -20.53 10.11 1.82
CA ALA A 43 -20.77 11.45 1.26
C ALA A 43 -21.45 11.42 -0.12
N ALA A 44 -21.23 10.34 -0.87
CA ALA A 44 -21.80 10.16 -2.21
C ALA A 44 -22.96 9.17 -2.25
N ALA A 45 -23.38 8.61 -1.11
CA ALA A 45 -24.44 7.60 -1.08
C ALA A 45 -25.82 8.21 -1.33
N THR A 46 -26.59 7.57 -2.21
CA THR A 46 -27.99 7.87 -2.47
C THR A 46 -28.81 6.58 -2.46
N PHE A 47 -30.12 6.70 -2.54
CA PHE A 47 -30.99 5.51 -2.64
C PHE A 47 -30.75 4.70 -3.93
N CYS A 48 -30.24 5.36 -4.98
CA CYS A 48 -29.95 4.71 -6.26
C CYS A 48 -28.48 4.30 -6.38
N ASP A 49 -27.60 4.87 -5.55
CA ASP A 49 -26.17 4.63 -5.53
C ASP A 49 -25.76 4.31 -4.08
N PRO A 50 -25.68 3.02 -3.75
CA PRO A 50 -25.40 2.61 -2.38
C PRO A 50 -23.99 3.02 -1.96
N LEU A 51 -23.71 2.92 -0.66
CA LEU A 51 -22.42 3.24 -0.04
C LEU A 51 -21.25 2.69 -0.85
N GLY A 52 -20.38 3.60 -1.27
CA GLY A 52 -19.10 3.25 -1.87
C GLY A 52 -18.03 3.04 -0.80
N PHE A 53 -16.87 2.61 -1.26
CA PHE A 53 -15.68 2.50 -0.42
C PHE A 53 -14.57 3.37 -0.99
N LYS A 54 -13.81 4.00 -0.11
CA LYS A 54 -12.52 4.57 -0.44
C LYS A 54 -11.44 3.80 0.32
N TRP A 55 -10.27 3.69 -0.28
CA TRP A 55 -9.15 3.01 0.34
C TRP A 55 -8.16 4.01 0.89
N VAL A 56 -7.59 3.68 2.04
CA VAL A 56 -6.52 4.46 2.67
C VAL A 56 -5.34 3.53 2.87
N LEU A 57 -4.17 3.95 2.38
CA LEU A 57 -2.91 3.26 2.58
C LEU A 57 -2.06 4.06 3.57
N THR A 58 -1.71 3.44 4.68
CA THR A 58 -0.87 4.08 5.70
C THR A 58 0.39 3.26 5.93
N LEU A 59 1.53 3.92 5.91
CA LEU A 59 2.81 3.34 6.26
C LEU A 59 3.34 3.96 7.55
N ASP A 60 3.67 3.11 8.51
CA ASP A 60 4.38 3.51 9.71
C ASP A 60 5.88 3.35 9.46
N LEU A 61 6.58 4.46 9.37
CA LEU A 61 7.96 4.52 8.90
C LEU A 61 8.90 5.03 9.99
N LEU A 62 10.15 4.62 9.92
CA LEU A 62 11.22 5.17 10.73
C LEU A 62 12.07 6.09 9.86
N GLN A 63 12.24 7.34 10.34
CA GLN A 63 13.02 8.33 9.61
C GLN A 63 14.50 7.97 9.57
N SER A 64 15.09 8.20 8.42
CA SER A 64 16.54 8.13 8.22
C SER A 64 16.94 9.12 7.14
N VAL A 65 18.14 9.64 7.25
CA VAL A 65 18.69 10.62 6.32
C VAL A 65 19.93 10.06 5.64
N GLY A 66 20.29 10.64 4.52
CA GLY A 66 21.43 10.20 3.70
C GLY A 66 20.98 9.64 2.37
N ALA A 67 21.94 9.21 1.54
CA ALA A 67 21.66 8.73 0.18
C ALA A 67 20.70 7.53 0.15
N ASP A 68 20.76 6.65 1.14
CA ASP A 68 19.89 5.48 1.28
C ASP A 68 18.80 5.66 2.34
N GLY A 69 18.57 6.91 2.79
CA GLY A 69 17.60 7.22 3.83
C GLY A 69 16.18 7.35 3.32
N LEU A 70 15.23 7.26 4.25
CA LEU A 70 13.81 7.43 3.96
C LEU A 70 13.49 8.81 3.41
N ASP A 71 14.10 9.87 3.97
CA ASP A 71 13.86 11.24 3.53
C ASP A 71 14.15 11.41 2.04
N GLU A 72 15.31 10.95 1.59
CA GLU A 72 15.67 10.98 0.17
C GLU A 72 14.72 10.13 -0.68
N ALA A 73 14.31 8.97 -0.19
CA ALA A 73 13.37 8.09 -0.88
C ALA A 73 12.01 8.78 -1.09
N LEU A 74 11.46 9.42 -0.06
CA LEU A 74 10.18 10.12 -0.17
C LEU A 74 10.24 11.31 -1.15
N TRP A 75 11.30 12.09 -1.07
CA TRP A 75 11.46 13.23 -1.99
C TRP A 75 11.74 12.80 -3.43
N SER A 76 12.38 11.66 -3.64
CA SER A 76 12.59 11.10 -4.98
C SER A 76 11.28 10.71 -5.67
N LEU A 77 10.23 10.40 -4.90
CA LEU A 77 8.89 10.13 -5.43
C LEU A 77 8.14 11.40 -5.85
N GLY A 78 8.60 12.58 -5.44
CA GLY A 78 8.03 13.87 -5.83
C GLY A 78 7.51 14.73 -4.67
N GLY A 79 7.59 14.26 -3.43
CA GLY A 79 7.16 15.00 -2.25
C GLY A 79 5.66 14.94 -1.96
N PRO A 80 5.19 15.69 -0.94
CA PRO A 80 3.78 15.68 -0.54
C PRO A 80 2.83 16.11 -1.66
N GLY A 81 1.70 15.44 -1.78
CA GLY A 81 0.68 15.71 -2.79
C GLY A 81 0.90 15.02 -4.13
N THR A 82 2.03 14.39 -4.34
CA THR A 82 2.33 13.65 -5.58
C THR A 82 1.55 12.36 -5.65
N VAL A 83 1.07 12.00 -6.84
CA VAL A 83 0.44 10.71 -7.08
C VAL A 83 1.52 9.66 -7.35
N VAL A 84 1.44 8.55 -6.66
CA VAL A 84 2.34 7.41 -6.82
C VAL A 84 1.54 6.15 -7.05
N ASP A 85 2.15 5.17 -7.71
CA ASP A 85 1.59 3.83 -7.83
C ASP A 85 2.14 2.96 -6.71
N PHE A 86 1.26 2.21 -6.05
CA PHE A 86 1.68 1.30 -5.00
C PHE A 86 1.50 -0.16 -5.41
N ASP A 87 2.36 -1.00 -4.87
CA ASP A 87 2.30 -2.45 -5.02
C ASP A 87 2.67 -3.07 -3.67
N PHE A 88 1.69 -3.75 -3.07
CA PHE A 88 1.87 -4.44 -1.80
C PHE A 88 1.64 -5.93 -1.95
N ALA A 89 2.52 -6.73 -1.35
CA ALA A 89 2.33 -8.17 -1.18
C ALA A 89 2.82 -8.59 0.22
N PHE A 90 2.23 -9.66 0.76
CA PHE A 90 2.61 -10.16 2.08
C PHE A 90 4.02 -10.74 2.13
N TYR A 91 4.52 -11.22 0.99
CA TYR A 91 5.85 -11.80 0.89
C TYR A 91 6.63 -11.14 -0.24
N ASP A 92 7.95 -11.04 -0.06
CA ASP A 92 8.84 -10.67 -1.14
C ASP A 92 8.75 -11.71 -2.27
N ASP A 93 8.72 -11.26 -3.51
CA ASP A 93 8.61 -12.15 -4.68
C ASP A 93 9.77 -13.13 -4.81
N ALA A 94 10.92 -12.79 -4.23
CA ALA A 94 12.08 -13.69 -4.18
C ALA A 94 11.86 -14.87 -3.20
N ILE A 95 10.97 -14.70 -2.21
CA ILE A 95 10.64 -15.74 -1.24
C ILE A 95 9.47 -16.57 -1.75
N THR A 96 8.39 -15.91 -2.15
CA THR A 96 7.20 -16.54 -2.69
C THR A 96 6.82 -15.82 -3.99
N PRO A 97 6.90 -16.49 -5.14
CA PRO A 97 6.57 -15.86 -6.43
C PRO A 97 5.14 -15.31 -6.45
N PRO A 98 4.86 -14.28 -7.27
CA PRO A 98 3.50 -13.77 -7.43
C PRO A 98 2.52 -14.88 -7.85
N GLY A 99 1.36 -14.90 -7.24
CA GLY A 99 0.33 -15.90 -7.49
C GLY A 99 -0.71 -15.91 -6.38
N VAL A 100 -1.54 -16.95 -6.35
CA VAL A 100 -2.59 -17.08 -5.32
C VAL A 100 -2.02 -17.16 -3.90
N ASP A 101 -0.81 -17.66 -3.75
CA ASP A 101 -0.12 -17.76 -2.45
C ASP A 101 0.60 -16.46 -2.06
N ASN A 102 0.81 -15.56 -2.99
CA ASN A 102 1.37 -14.23 -2.76
C ASN A 102 0.69 -13.19 -3.66
N PRO A 103 -0.58 -12.89 -3.40
CA PRO A 103 -1.29 -11.91 -4.21
C PRO A 103 -0.73 -10.51 -4.01
N HIS A 104 -0.78 -9.70 -5.07
CA HIS A 104 -0.41 -8.30 -5.05
C HIS A 104 -1.64 -7.41 -5.03
N TRP A 105 -1.63 -6.40 -4.17
CA TRP A 105 -2.62 -5.32 -4.17
C TRP A 105 -1.96 -4.09 -4.75
N THR A 106 -2.53 -3.59 -5.82
CA THR A 106 -1.98 -2.46 -6.58
C THR A 106 -3.02 -1.35 -6.74
N GLY A 107 -2.52 -0.16 -6.96
CA GLY A 107 -3.34 1.01 -7.22
C GLY A 107 -2.50 2.27 -7.26
N SER A 108 -3.18 3.41 -7.35
CA SER A 108 -2.57 4.72 -7.30
C SER A 108 -3.02 5.47 -6.05
N ALA A 109 -2.12 6.19 -5.42
CA ALA A 109 -2.41 6.94 -4.22
C ALA A 109 -1.72 8.30 -4.25
N ARG A 110 -2.30 9.25 -3.52
CA ARG A 110 -1.70 10.58 -3.33
C ARG A 110 -0.95 10.61 -2.02
N LEU A 111 0.32 10.93 -2.06
CA LEU A 111 1.13 11.12 -0.86
C LEU A 111 0.54 12.24 -0.01
N GLY A 112 0.27 11.94 1.27
CA GLY A 112 -0.13 12.94 2.24
C GLY A 112 1.05 13.76 2.73
N ALA A 113 0.78 14.71 3.61
CA ALA A 113 1.82 15.42 4.32
C ALA A 113 2.44 14.53 5.40
N TRP A 114 3.73 14.68 5.64
CA TRP A 114 4.41 13.99 6.72
C TRP A 114 5.33 14.94 7.49
N SER A 115 5.61 14.59 8.75
CA SER A 115 6.59 15.32 9.55
C SER A 115 7.99 14.92 9.13
N VAL A 116 8.85 15.89 8.83
CA VAL A 116 10.27 15.63 8.56
C VAL A 116 10.97 15.18 9.82
N VAL A 117 10.62 15.80 10.94
CA VAL A 117 11.12 15.45 12.27
C VAL A 117 10.00 15.59 13.30
N ASP A 118 9.88 14.59 14.14
CA ASP A 118 8.94 14.55 15.26
C ASP A 118 9.51 13.63 16.34
N ALA A 119 10.48 14.14 17.11
CA ALA A 119 11.15 13.37 18.13
C ALA A 119 11.77 14.30 19.20
N GLY A 120 11.85 13.80 20.42
CA GLY A 120 12.60 14.40 21.50
C GLY A 120 14.08 13.98 21.48
N ILE A 121 14.81 14.34 22.53
CA ILE A 121 16.23 14.00 22.68
C ILE A 121 16.39 12.47 22.75
N ASN A 122 17.28 11.94 21.90
CA ASN A 122 17.60 10.50 21.83
C ASN A 122 16.40 9.61 21.41
N GLU A 123 15.37 10.18 20.83
CA GLU A 123 14.25 9.43 20.29
C GLU A 123 14.40 9.20 18.80
N THR A 124 13.93 8.04 18.33
CA THR A 124 13.80 7.75 16.90
C THR A 124 12.58 8.51 16.37
N THR A 125 12.75 9.21 15.25
CA THR A 125 11.62 9.87 14.58
C THR A 125 10.78 8.85 13.86
N GLU A 126 9.50 8.78 14.22
CA GLU A 126 8.50 7.97 13.51
C GLU A 126 7.68 8.86 12.58
N ILE A 127 7.40 8.35 11.40
CA ILE A 127 6.57 9.02 10.39
C ILE A 127 5.37 8.15 10.10
N ASN A 128 4.17 8.72 10.21
CA ASN A 128 2.95 8.11 9.75
C ASN A 128 2.60 8.72 8.39
N LEU A 129 2.83 7.97 7.32
CA LEU A 129 2.55 8.42 5.96
C LEU A 129 1.18 7.90 5.54
N GLU A 130 0.20 8.77 5.54
CA GLU A 130 -1.15 8.46 5.07
C GLU A 130 -1.29 8.85 3.60
N MET A 131 -1.83 7.92 2.81
CA MET A 131 -2.08 8.11 1.39
C MET A 131 -3.53 7.80 1.08
N THR A 132 -4.19 8.71 0.39
CA THR A 132 -5.53 8.45 -0.14
C THR A 132 -5.42 7.75 -1.48
N VAL A 133 -6.01 6.57 -1.60
CA VAL A 133 -6.03 5.83 -2.85
C VAL A 133 -6.97 6.51 -3.84
N ILE A 134 -6.52 6.65 -5.09
CA ILE A 134 -7.29 7.24 -6.18
C ILE A 134 -7.86 6.09 -7.01
N GLY A 135 -9.20 5.98 -7.05
CA GLY A 135 -9.87 4.87 -7.71
C GLY A 135 -9.85 3.59 -6.90
N ASP A 136 -9.82 2.47 -7.57
CA ASP A 136 -9.92 1.15 -6.95
C ASP A 136 -8.56 0.52 -6.65
N VAL A 137 -8.55 -0.35 -5.65
CA VAL A 137 -7.43 -1.26 -5.39
C VAL A 137 -7.68 -2.54 -6.19
N THR A 138 -6.67 -2.95 -6.95
CA THR A 138 -6.71 -4.18 -7.73
C THR A 138 -5.94 -5.28 -7.02
N LYS A 139 -6.55 -6.44 -6.90
CA LYS A 139 -5.89 -7.65 -6.39
C LYS A 139 -5.51 -8.56 -7.55
N GLU A 140 -4.26 -8.95 -7.63
CA GLU A 140 -3.76 -9.87 -8.65
C GLU A 140 -3.05 -11.07 -8.00
N PRO A 141 -3.38 -12.32 -8.39
CA PRO A 141 -4.39 -12.66 -9.39
C PRO A 141 -5.82 -12.37 -8.89
N ALA A 142 -6.73 -12.14 -9.84
CA ALA A 142 -8.13 -11.92 -9.52
C ALA A 142 -8.71 -13.15 -8.79
N PRO A 143 -9.67 -12.96 -7.87
CA PRO A 143 -10.28 -14.08 -7.17
C PRO A 143 -10.89 -15.08 -8.14
N THR A 144 -10.65 -16.36 -7.91
CA THR A 144 -11.28 -17.44 -8.69
C THR A 144 -12.60 -17.79 -8.02
N PRO A 145 -13.74 -17.79 -8.76
CA PRO A 145 -15.01 -18.22 -8.20
C PRO A 145 -14.94 -19.67 -7.71
N PRO A 146 -15.67 -20.01 -6.63
CA PRO A 146 -15.80 -21.41 -6.21
C PRO A 146 -16.37 -22.28 -7.32
N VAL A 147 -15.86 -23.51 -7.46
CA VAL A 147 -16.30 -24.46 -8.51
C VAL A 147 -17.81 -24.72 -8.44
N ALA A 148 -18.37 -24.80 -7.23
CA ALA A 148 -19.81 -25.02 -7.05
C ALA A 148 -20.68 -23.90 -7.65
N LEU A 149 -20.23 -22.64 -7.61
CA LEU A 149 -20.91 -21.52 -8.24
C LEU A 149 -20.77 -21.56 -9.76
N ALA A 150 -19.63 -21.99 -10.29
CA ALA A 150 -19.41 -22.14 -11.71
C ALA A 150 -20.31 -23.22 -12.32
N GLU A 151 -20.55 -24.32 -11.63
CA GLU A 151 -21.47 -25.39 -12.04
C GLU A 151 -22.94 -24.91 -12.07
N ASN A 152 -23.32 -24.09 -11.12
CA ASN A 152 -24.68 -23.55 -11.04
C ASN A 152 -24.95 -22.39 -11.99
N ALA A 153 -23.93 -21.83 -12.59
CA ALA A 153 -24.05 -20.74 -13.56
C ALA A 153 -24.32 -21.22 -15.00
N ALA A 154 -24.31 -22.51 -15.22
CA ALA A 154 -24.54 -23.11 -16.54
C ALA A 154 -26.04 -23.15 -16.93
#